data_99c1857bb229227ec6b65b645780a61d
#
_entry.id   99c1857bb229227ec6b65b645780a61d
#
_cell.length_a   1.000
_cell.length_b   1.000
_cell.length_c   1.000
_cell.angle_alpha   90.00
_cell.angle_beta   90.00
_cell.angle_gamma   90.00
#
_symmetry.space_group_name_H-M   'P 1'
#
loop_
_entity.id
_entity.type
_entity.pdbx_description
1 polymer ?
#
loop_
_entity_poly.entity_id
_entity_poly.type
_entity_poly.pdbx_seq_one_letter_code
_entity_poly.pdbx_strand_id
1 'polypeptide(L)'
;MRTTVAKRIGLVGCGRWGTNHFRTLCSLREEGLVSFLAVCDTDEAATAKLDADAVHQDMEEMLRMEHLDAVAIVTPPDTHLALFDLALSAGLPVLVEKPVSDRHDASVKALTSLPADAVVVVGYLLRHHPGVQRLKRLIDEGRFGAIQSLCYVRETTRRKSVQATPLETLAVHGLDLVPWLLNEPLNSLQTLACELDDTSAQIEFESPNEGTRGCVQVAWQRGSEVRTVTVEGSLGSALLDFGANTLSLLHHDGSQTPPVETYDREPLEEEWRFFLSVACAGQGVVFPDANSLIDQGRWMDRHQTL
;
A
#
# COMPACT_ATOMS: atom_id res chain seq x y z
N MET A 1 5.76 27.66 10.13
CA MET A 1 6.14 26.59 9.18
C MET A 1 7.42 25.97 9.70
N ARG A 2 7.43 24.71 10.11
CA ARG A 2 8.69 24.00 10.37
C ARG A 2 9.34 23.77 9.00
N THR A 3 10.50 24.33 8.77
CA THR A 3 11.31 24.03 7.59
C THR A 3 11.64 22.54 7.62
N THR A 4 11.02 21.78 6.73
CA THR A 4 11.32 20.35 6.57
C THR A 4 12.75 20.27 6.05
N VAL A 5 13.65 19.73 6.84
CA VAL A 5 15.04 19.50 6.40
C VAL A 5 15.00 18.42 5.35
N ALA A 6 15.56 18.70 4.18
CA ALA A 6 15.62 17.76 3.07
C ALA A 6 16.39 16.49 3.49
N LYS A 7 15.87 15.32 3.09
CA LYS A 7 16.32 14.00 3.58
C LYS A 7 17.33 13.34 2.66
N ARG A 8 18.20 12.55 3.23
CA ARG A 8 19.15 11.66 2.58
C ARG A 8 18.54 10.26 2.55
N ILE A 9 18.20 9.75 1.37
CA ILE A 9 17.41 8.53 1.20
C ILE A 9 18.26 7.42 0.53
N GLY A 10 18.17 6.20 1.07
CA GLY A 10 18.63 4.98 0.41
C GLY A 10 17.47 4.25 -0.24
N LEU A 11 17.56 3.93 -1.52
CA LEU A 11 16.61 3.10 -2.26
C LEU A 11 17.26 1.75 -2.60
N VAL A 12 16.73 0.67 -2.04
CA VAL A 12 17.20 -0.70 -2.24
C VAL A 12 16.22 -1.45 -3.15
N GLY A 13 16.73 -1.95 -4.27
CA GLY A 13 15.92 -2.53 -5.34
C GLY A 13 15.59 -1.50 -6.42
N CYS A 14 16.24 -1.62 -7.58
CA CYS A 14 16.14 -0.70 -8.72
C CYS A 14 15.47 -1.33 -9.94
N GLY A 15 14.74 -2.43 -9.73
CA GLY A 15 13.94 -3.08 -10.76
C GLY A 15 12.80 -2.20 -11.28
N ARG A 16 11.84 -2.81 -11.98
CA ARG A 16 10.72 -2.07 -12.59
C ARG A 16 9.97 -1.18 -11.59
N TRP A 17 9.67 -1.67 -10.38
CA TRP A 17 8.96 -0.89 -9.38
C TRP A 17 9.89 0.11 -8.68
N GLY A 18 11.11 -0.28 -8.36
CA GLY A 18 12.14 0.63 -7.83
C GLY A 18 12.41 1.83 -8.72
N THR A 19 12.36 1.66 -10.05
CA THR A 19 12.47 2.78 -10.99
C THR A 19 11.31 3.80 -10.82
N ASN A 20 10.11 3.37 -10.46
CA ASN A 20 9.01 4.30 -10.17
C ASN A 20 9.28 5.08 -8.87
N HIS A 21 9.74 4.38 -7.80
CA HIS A 21 10.17 5.05 -6.57
C HIS A 21 11.30 6.06 -6.83
N PHE A 22 12.29 5.68 -7.63
CA PHE A 22 13.39 6.56 -8.01
C PHE A 22 12.90 7.84 -8.69
N ARG A 23 12.00 7.74 -9.68
CA ARG A 23 11.41 8.90 -10.36
C ARG A 23 10.65 9.81 -9.41
N THR A 24 9.85 9.22 -8.51
CA THR A 24 9.13 9.98 -7.47
C THR A 24 10.11 10.71 -6.55
N LEU A 25 11.20 10.05 -6.12
CA LEU A 25 12.23 10.67 -5.29
C LEU A 25 12.96 11.81 -6.03
N CYS A 26 13.20 11.68 -7.33
CA CYS A 26 13.75 12.77 -8.13
C CYS A 26 12.82 13.99 -8.17
N SER A 27 11.50 13.78 -8.35
CA SER A 27 10.52 14.87 -8.28
C SER A 27 10.51 15.53 -6.89
N LEU A 28 10.53 14.76 -5.82
CA LEU A 28 10.61 15.28 -4.45
C LEU A 28 11.94 15.99 -4.14
N ARG A 29 13.02 15.63 -4.83
CA ARG A 29 14.30 16.34 -4.77
C ARG A 29 14.18 17.72 -5.40
N GLU A 30 13.53 17.85 -6.56
CA GLU A 30 13.28 19.15 -7.20
C GLU A 30 12.48 20.09 -6.30
N GLU A 31 11.61 19.53 -5.46
CA GLU A 31 10.86 20.28 -4.44
C GLU A 31 11.66 20.57 -3.15
N GLY A 32 12.87 20.06 -3.03
CA GLY A 32 13.71 20.26 -1.86
C GLY A 32 13.37 19.40 -0.64
N LEU A 33 12.63 18.30 -0.82
CA LEU A 33 12.31 17.34 0.23
C LEU A 33 13.37 16.24 0.36
N VAL A 34 14.11 15.95 -0.72
CA VAL A 34 15.23 15.01 -0.77
C VAL A 34 16.49 15.77 -1.15
N SER A 35 17.58 15.59 -0.41
CA SER A 35 18.86 16.26 -0.64
C SER A 35 19.93 15.33 -1.20
N PHE A 36 19.77 14.02 -1.00
CA PHE A 36 20.71 13.00 -1.42
C PHE A 36 19.98 11.68 -1.66
N LEU A 37 20.32 10.99 -2.74
CA LEU A 37 19.72 9.72 -3.12
C LEU A 37 20.79 8.69 -3.43
N ALA A 38 20.99 7.73 -2.54
CA ALA A 38 21.77 6.53 -2.80
C ALA A 38 20.86 5.42 -3.34
N VAL A 39 21.35 4.64 -4.29
CA VAL A 39 20.65 3.46 -4.82
C VAL A 39 21.47 2.21 -4.60
N CYS A 40 20.80 1.09 -4.34
CA CYS A 40 21.43 -0.20 -4.15
C CYS A 40 20.65 -1.29 -4.91
N ASP A 41 21.36 -2.06 -5.75
CA ASP A 41 20.83 -3.24 -6.40
C ASP A 41 21.98 -4.23 -6.68
N THR A 42 21.74 -5.52 -6.51
CA THR A 42 22.74 -6.56 -6.84
C THR A 42 22.99 -6.67 -8.34
N ASP A 43 22.06 -6.19 -9.18
CA ASP A 43 22.23 -6.08 -10.64
C ASP A 43 22.71 -4.66 -11.00
N GLU A 44 23.98 -4.55 -11.41
CA GLU A 44 24.57 -3.29 -11.90
C GLU A 44 23.77 -2.67 -13.04
N ALA A 45 23.15 -3.49 -13.89
CA ALA A 45 22.37 -3.00 -15.03
C ALA A 45 21.08 -2.27 -14.58
N ALA A 46 20.54 -2.62 -13.41
CA ALA A 46 19.36 -1.97 -12.82
C ALA A 46 19.68 -0.54 -12.38
N THR A 47 20.88 -0.28 -11.89
CA THR A 47 21.32 1.04 -11.40
C THR A 47 21.96 1.93 -12.47
N ALA A 48 22.54 1.33 -13.52
CA ALA A 48 23.38 2.02 -14.53
C ALA A 48 22.72 3.20 -15.24
N LYS A 49 21.38 3.30 -15.23
CA LYS A 49 20.60 4.37 -15.88
C LYS A 49 20.01 5.38 -14.90
N LEU A 50 20.29 5.22 -13.61
CA LEU A 50 19.75 6.07 -12.56
C LEU A 50 20.78 7.16 -12.23
N ASP A 51 20.34 8.40 -12.27
CA ASP A 51 21.16 9.57 -11.90
C ASP A 51 21.11 9.78 -10.37
N ALA A 52 21.75 8.85 -9.66
CA ALA A 52 21.83 8.83 -8.21
C ALA A 52 23.16 9.44 -7.73
N ASP A 53 23.19 9.96 -6.49
CA ASP A 53 24.41 10.53 -5.89
C ASP A 53 25.43 9.46 -5.50
N ALA A 54 24.96 8.25 -5.15
CA ALA A 54 25.78 7.09 -4.85
C ALA A 54 25.11 5.81 -5.35
N VAL A 55 25.94 4.83 -5.76
CA VAL A 55 25.49 3.54 -6.26
C VAL A 55 26.22 2.43 -5.52
N HIS A 56 25.46 1.48 -4.97
CA HIS A 56 25.97 0.34 -4.20
C HIS A 56 25.37 -0.96 -4.74
N GLN A 57 26.06 -2.09 -4.51
CA GLN A 57 25.56 -3.43 -4.80
C GLN A 57 25.16 -4.19 -3.54
N ASP A 58 25.53 -3.67 -2.39
CA ASP A 58 25.28 -4.24 -1.07
C ASP A 58 24.72 -3.19 -0.12
N MET A 59 23.63 -3.54 0.59
CA MET A 59 22.95 -2.59 1.48
C MET A 59 23.77 -2.32 2.74
N GLU A 60 24.51 -3.29 3.28
CA GLU A 60 25.36 -3.06 4.46
C GLU A 60 26.45 -2.06 4.12
N GLU A 61 27.05 -2.18 2.94
CA GLU A 61 28.01 -1.22 2.45
C GLU A 61 27.40 0.17 2.33
N MET A 62 26.21 0.30 1.69
CA MET A 62 25.50 1.56 1.55
C MET A 62 25.22 2.20 2.94
N LEU A 63 24.73 1.42 3.89
CA LEU A 63 24.45 1.92 5.24
C LEU A 63 25.71 2.37 5.99
N ARG A 64 26.83 1.73 5.73
CA ARG A 64 28.13 2.08 6.35
C ARG A 64 28.76 3.32 5.73
N MET A 65 28.60 3.50 4.42
CA MET A 65 29.26 4.58 3.65
C MET A 65 28.47 5.87 3.63
N GLU A 66 27.13 5.75 3.63
CA GLU A 66 26.24 6.88 3.45
C GLU A 66 25.55 7.26 4.77
N HIS A 67 25.50 8.55 5.05
CA HIS A 67 24.73 9.08 6.18
C HIS A 67 23.28 9.25 5.75
N LEU A 68 22.48 8.19 5.85
CA LEU A 68 21.08 8.19 5.44
C LEU A 68 20.14 8.60 6.57
N ASP A 69 19.05 9.27 6.23
CA ASP A 69 17.96 9.61 7.15
C ASP A 69 16.84 8.56 7.13
N ALA A 70 16.71 7.80 6.05
CA ALA A 70 15.70 6.75 5.86
C ALA A 70 16.05 5.85 4.68
N VAL A 71 15.44 4.66 4.64
CA VAL A 71 15.64 3.66 3.60
C VAL A 71 14.30 3.17 3.05
N ALA A 72 14.25 2.95 1.73
CA ALA A 72 13.14 2.24 1.08
C ALA A 72 13.63 0.90 0.53
N ILE A 73 12.89 -0.18 0.81
CA ILE A 73 13.15 -1.55 0.37
C ILE A 73 12.09 -1.93 -0.67
N VAL A 74 12.52 -2.08 -1.92
CA VAL A 74 11.66 -2.30 -3.11
C VAL A 74 12.17 -3.50 -3.92
N THR A 75 12.73 -4.46 -3.22
CA THR A 75 13.27 -5.71 -3.74
C THR A 75 12.18 -6.80 -3.85
N PRO A 76 12.46 -8.02 -4.31
CA PRO A 76 11.54 -9.14 -4.20
C PRO A 76 11.19 -9.49 -2.73
N PRO A 77 9.96 -9.93 -2.44
CA PRO A 77 9.47 -10.13 -1.07
C PRO A 77 10.26 -11.12 -0.21
N ASP A 78 10.92 -12.11 -0.83
CA ASP A 78 11.78 -13.10 -0.17
C ASP A 78 13.05 -12.48 0.45
N THR A 79 13.45 -11.31 -0.02
CA THR A 79 14.61 -10.57 0.51
C THR A 79 14.25 -9.50 1.54
N HIS A 80 12.97 -9.13 1.65
CA HIS A 80 12.53 -7.97 2.46
C HIS A 80 12.98 -8.07 3.91
N LEU A 81 12.75 -9.22 4.59
CA LEU A 81 13.02 -9.32 6.04
C LEU A 81 14.49 -9.11 6.39
N ALA A 82 15.41 -9.69 5.60
CA ALA A 82 16.83 -9.51 5.87
C ALA A 82 17.26 -8.04 5.75
N LEU A 83 16.78 -7.34 4.71
CA LEU A 83 17.07 -5.94 4.48
C LEU A 83 16.35 -5.03 5.51
N PHE A 84 15.14 -5.42 5.89
CA PHE A 84 14.36 -4.73 6.93
C PHE A 84 15.07 -4.77 8.29
N ASP A 85 15.56 -5.94 8.70
CA ASP A 85 16.31 -6.11 9.94
C ASP A 85 17.62 -5.30 9.94
N LEU A 86 18.30 -5.20 8.79
CA LEU A 86 19.49 -4.35 8.62
C LEU A 86 19.16 -2.87 8.84
N ALA A 87 18.09 -2.37 8.21
CA ALA A 87 17.68 -0.98 8.35
C ALA A 87 17.26 -0.64 9.79
N LEU A 88 16.46 -1.52 10.43
CA LEU A 88 16.07 -1.33 11.84
C LEU A 88 17.28 -1.39 12.78
N SER A 89 18.23 -2.28 12.54
CA SER A 89 19.46 -2.37 13.32
C SER A 89 20.33 -1.12 13.20
N ALA A 90 20.25 -0.44 12.05
CA ALA A 90 20.88 0.87 11.84
C ALA A 90 20.08 2.05 12.45
N GLY A 91 18.92 1.79 13.07
CA GLY A 91 18.04 2.80 13.66
C GLY A 91 17.35 3.70 12.63
N LEU A 92 17.21 3.23 11.37
CA LEU A 92 16.64 4.04 10.29
C LEU A 92 15.13 3.81 10.15
N PRO A 93 14.36 4.87 9.85
CA PRO A 93 13.03 4.77 9.29
C PRO A 93 13.02 3.94 8.01
N VAL A 94 12.03 3.05 7.87
CA VAL A 94 11.93 2.11 6.74
C VAL A 94 10.60 2.25 6.03
N LEU A 95 10.66 2.45 4.71
CA LEU A 95 9.55 2.14 3.80
C LEU A 95 9.86 0.77 3.19
N VAL A 96 8.98 -0.21 3.34
CA VAL A 96 9.13 -1.52 2.72
C VAL A 96 7.92 -1.82 1.84
N GLU A 97 8.17 -2.28 0.63
CA GLU A 97 7.08 -2.69 -0.26
C GLU A 97 6.32 -3.89 0.30
N LYS A 98 5.04 -3.94 -0.06
CA LYS A 98 4.17 -5.05 0.33
C LYS A 98 4.48 -6.32 -0.52
N PRO A 99 4.32 -7.52 0.05
CA PRO A 99 4.14 -7.79 1.49
C PRO A 99 5.45 -7.61 2.26
N VAL A 100 5.40 -7.51 3.57
CA VAL A 100 6.61 -7.39 4.42
C VAL A 100 7.54 -8.58 4.23
N SER A 101 6.98 -9.76 3.89
CA SER A 101 7.70 -10.96 3.48
C SER A 101 6.80 -11.83 2.61
N ASP A 102 7.39 -12.70 1.79
CA ASP A 102 6.74 -13.81 1.11
C ASP A 102 6.17 -14.87 2.08
N ARG A 103 6.68 -14.88 3.32
CA ARG A 103 6.22 -15.73 4.42
C ARG A 103 5.43 -14.92 5.44
N HIS A 104 4.13 -15.16 5.51
CA HIS A 104 3.24 -14.39 6.38
C HIS A 104 3.52 -14.61 7.88
N ASP A 105 3.88 -15.83 8.29
CA ASP A 105 4.31 -16.14 9.66
C ASP A 105 5.53 -15.32 10.09
N ALA A 106 6.49 -15.16 9.19
CA ALA A 106 7.67 -14.36 9.42
C ALA A 106 7.36 -12.86 9.45
N SER A 107 6.45 -12.37 8.58
CA SER A 107 5.92 -11.00 8.64
C SER A 107 5.29 -10.70 9.99
N VAL A 108 4.41 -11.59 10.48
CA VAL A 108 3.75 -11.45 11.79
C VAL A 108 4.79 -11.37 12.91
N LYS A 109 5.80 -12.24 12.89
CA LYS A 109 6.86 -12.23 13.89
C LYS A 109 7.65 -10.92 13.88
N ALA A 110 8.06 -10.45 12.70
CA ALA A 110 8.81 -9.20 12.55
C ALA A 110 8.00 -8.00 13.07
N LEU A 111 6.73 -7.89 12.66
CA LEU A 111 5.85 -6.79 13.09
C LEU A 111 5.53 -6.81 14.59
N THR A 112 5.47 -8.00 15.22
CA THR A 112 5.21 -8.13 16.65
C THR A 112 6.43 -7.76 17.50
N SER A 113 7.63 -7.85 16.93
CA SER A 113 8.90 -7.58 17.64
C SER A 113 9.51 -6.22 17.32
N LEU A 114 8.77 -5.32 16.68
CA LEU A 114 9.27 -3.98 16.37
C LEU A 114 9.66 -3.20 17.63
N PRO A 115 10.78 -2.46 17.60
CA PRO A 115 11.09 -1.47 18.63
C PRO A 115 9.95 -0.43 18.76
N ALA A 116 9.72 0.07 19.97
CA ALA A 116 8.64 1.03 20.24
C ALA A 116 8.81 2.37 19.49
N ASP A 117 10.03 2.71 19.13
CA ASP A 117 10.41 3.91 18.40
C ASP A 117 10.60 3.67 16.90
N ALA A 118 10.39 2.45 16.42
CA ALA A 118 10.52 2.13 15.01
C ALA A 118 9.55 2.93 14.14
N VAL A 119 10.05 3.46 13.02
CA VAL A 119 9.24 4.08 11.98
C VAL A 119 9.22 3.15 10.79
N VAL A 120 8.06 2.55 10.53
CA VAL A 120 7.84 1.58 9.47
C VAL A 120 6.62 1.96 8.65
N VAL A 121 6.80 2.13 7.35
CA VAL A 121 5.70 2.31 6.38
C VAL A 121 5.75 1.14 5.42
N VAL A 122 4.65 0.39 5.32
CA VAL A 122 4.51 -0.70 4.36
C VAL A 122 3.74 -0.19 3.14
N GLY A 123 4.23 -0.50 1.95
CA GLY A 123 3.82 0.03 0.64
C GLY A 123 2.38 -0.28 0.21
N TYR A 124 1.40 0.02 1.06
CA TYR A 124 -0.02 0.00 0.72
C TYR A 124 -0.45 1.34 0.12
N LEU A 125 0.14 1.67 -1.02
CA LEU A 125 0.00 2.97 -1.69
C LEU A 125 -1.46 3.42 -1.89
N LEU A 126 -2.43 2.50 -1.96
CA LEU A 126 -3.84 2.88 -2.12
C LEU A 126 -4.42 3.60 -0.91
N ARG A 127 -3.89 3.37 0.29
CA ARG A 127 -4.28 4.15 1.47
C ARG A 127 -3.88 5.62 1.34
N HIS A 128 -2.87 5.93 0.50
CA HIS A 128 -2.42 7.29 0.22
C HIS A 128 -3.11 7.91 -1.01
N HIS A 129 -3.91 7.15 -1.76
CA HIS A 129 -4.63 7.66 -2.92
C HIS A 129 -5.63 8.76 -2.50
N PRO A 130 -5.57 9.99 -3.05
CA PRO A 130 -6.42 11.11 -2.60
C PRO A 130 -7.92 10.80 -2.63
N GLY A 131 -8.38 10.06 -3.65
CA GLY A 131 -9.77 9.60 -3.75
C GLY A 131 -10.17 8.63 -2.66
N VAL A 132 -9.28 7.70 -2.30
CA VAL A 132 -9.50 6.76 -1.18
C VAL A 132 -9.55 7.51 0.14
N GLN A 133 -8.65 8.45 0.36
CA GLN A 133 -8.64 9.31 1.54
C GLN A 133 -9.92 10.17 1.64
N ARG A 134 -10.42 10.67 0.49
CA ARG A 134 -11.68 11.41 0.46
C ARG A 134 -12.87 10.51 0.76
N LEU A 135 -12.92 9.31 0.15
CA LEU A 135 -13.95 8.32 0.41
C LEU A 135 -13.99 7.91 1.89
N LYS A 136 -12.80 7.65 2.48
CA LYS A 136 -12.68 7.32 3.91
C LYS A 136 -13.25 8.42 4.79
N ARG A 137 -12.90 9.69 4.54
CA ARG A 137 -13.47 10.82 5.31
C ARG A 137 -15.00 10.88 5.19
N LEU A 138 -15.57 10.66 4.00
CA LEU A 138 -17.02 10.67 3.81
C LEU A 138 -17.72 9.54 4.57
N ILE A 139 -17.10 8.36 4.64
CA ILE A 139 -17.58 7.24 5.46
C ILE A 139 -17.54 7.62 6.94
N ASP A 140 -16.40 8.14 7.43
CA ASP A 140 -16.21 8.51 8.83
C ASP A 140 -17.14 9.67 9.28
N GLU A 141 -17.47 10.56 8.36
CA GLU A 141 -18.45 11.64 8.56
C GLU A 141 -19.92 11.12 8.54
N GLY A 142 -20.13 9.81 8.33
CA GLY A 142 -21.47 9.20 8.26
C GLY A 142 -22.28 9.62 7.03
N ARG A 143 -21.61 10.05 5.94
CA ARG A 143 -22.26 10.62 4.75
C ARG A 143 -23.18 9.64 4.04
N PHE A 144 -22.92 8.35 4.18
CA PHE A 144 -23.71 7.28 3.57
C PHE A 144 -24.69 6.62 4.54
N GLY A 145 -24.75 7.08 5.81
CA GLY A 145 -25.53 6.42 6.86
C GLY A 145 -24.95 5.06 7.24
N ALA A 146 -25.82 4.10 7.56
CA ALA A 146 -25.38 2.73 7.80
C ALA A 146 -24.86 2.12 6.48
N ILE A 147 -23.60 1.67 6.45
CA ILE A 147 -23.02 1.04 5.27
C ILE A 147 -23.63 -0.35 5.10
N GLN A 148 -24.15 -0.64 3.92
CA GLN A 148 -24.76 -1.92 3.56
C GLN A 148 -23.77 -2.81 2.81
N SER A 149 -23.01 -2.22 1.88
CA SER A 149 -21.96 -2.95 1.15
C SER A 149 -20.78 -2.05 0.80
N LEU A 150 -19.59 -2.68 0.70
CA LEU A 150 -18.37 -2.08 0.21
C LEU A 150 -17.62 -3.09 -0.64
N CYS A 151 -17.33 -2.76 -1.89
CA CYS A 151 -16.67 -3.66 -2.82
C CYS A 151 -15.45 -3.02 -3.47
N TYR A 152 -14.33 -3.75 -3.47
CA TYR A 152 -13.14 -3.45 -4.26
C TYR A 152 -13.06 -4.37 -5.47
N VAL A 153 -12.96 -3.78 -6.66
CA VAL A 153 -12.80 -4.52 -7.93
C VAL A 153 -11.50 -4.14 -8.60
N ARG A 154 -10.72 -5.15 -9.02
CA ARG A 154 -9.51 -4.97 -9.83
C ARG A 154 -9.44 -5.99 -10.93
N GLU A 155 -9.82 -5.64 -12.13
CA GLU A 155 -9.62 -6.43 -13.34
C GLU A 155 -8.51 -5.81 -14.19
N THR A 156 -7.69 -6.65 -14.81
CA THR A 156 -6.57 -6.16 -15.61
C THR A 156 -6.39 -7.00 -16.87
N THR A 157 -5.98 -6.35 -17.95
CA THR A 157 -5.60 -6.97 -19.22
C THR A 157 -4.25 -7.69 -19.14
N ARG A 158 -3.49 -7.48 -18.08
CA ARG A 158 -2.17 -8.08 -17.90
C ARG A 158 -2.26 -9.60 -17.87
N ARG A 159 -1.21 -10.25 -18.39
CA ARG A 159 -1.04 -11.69 -18.27
C ARG A 159 -0.84 -12.08 -16.82
N LYS A 160 -1.29 -13.29 -16.46
CA LYS A 160 -1.05 -13.84 -15.12
C LYS A 160 0.45 -13.87 -14.80
N SER A 161 0.79 -13.66 -13.54
CA SER A 161 2.13 -13.89 -13.03
C SER A 161 2.43 -15.39 -13.05
N VAL A 162 3.69 -15.75 -13.28
CA VAL A 162 4.16 -17.14 -13.17
C VAL A 162 4.59 -17.44 -11.74
N GLN A 163 4.88 -16.40 -10.95
CA GLN A 163 5.51 -16.50 -9.62
C GLN A 163 4.57 -16.15 -8.47
N ALA A 164 3.36 -15.63 -8.75
CA ALA A 164 2.44 -15.17 -7.71
C ALA A 164 0.98 -15.32 -8.16
N THR A 165 0.10 -15.50 -7.19
CA THR A 165 -1.35 -15.65 -7.39
C THR A 165 -2.08 -14.31 -7.52
N PRO A 166 -3.34 -14.28 -8.00
CA PRO A 166 -4.19 -13.10 -7.95
C PRO A 166 -4.39 -12.59 -6.52
N LEU A 167 -4.42 -13.50 -5.56
CA LEU A 167 -4.56 -13.19 -4.14
C LEU A 167 -3.40 -12.31 -3.66
N GLU A 168 -2.15 -12.73 -3.91
CA GLU A 168 -0.94 -12.06 -3.45
C GLU A 168 -0.66 -10.73 -4.16
N THR A 169 -1.09 -10.60 -5.41
CA THR A 169 -0.72 -9.44 -6.22
C THR A 169 -1.81 -8.39 -6.34
N LEU A 170 -3.06 -8.82 -6.48
CA LEU A 170 -4.21 -7.94 -6.75
C LEU A 170 -5.15 -7.82 -5.53
N ALA A 171 -5.57 -8.97 -4.95
CA ALA A 171 -6.52 -8.97 -3.86
C ALA A 171 -5.95 -8.42 -2.55
N VAL A 172 -4.65 -8.52 -2.36
CA VAL A 172 -3.95 -7.97 -1.18
C VAL A 172 -4.27 -6.49 -0.94
N HIS A 173 -4.50 -5.71 -1.99
CA HIS A 173 -4.93 -4.31 -1.86
C HIS A 173 -6.38 -4.17 -1.39
N GLY A 174 -7.28 -5.04 -1.85
CA GLY A 174 -8.67 -5.07 -1.40
C GLY A 174 -8.79 -5.57 0.05
N LEU A 175 -7.98 -6.58 0.41
CA LEU A 175 -7.88 -7.10 1.78
C LEU A 175 -7.35 -6.06 2.78
N ASP A 176 -6.62 -5.06 2.30
CA ASP A 176 -6.20 -3.91 3.08
C ASP A 176 -7.28 -2.83 3.13
N LEU A 177 -7.85 -2.47 1.97
CA LEU A 177 -8.77 -1.33 1.86
C LEU A 177 -10.16 -1.60 2.46
N VAL A 178 -10.75 -2.78 2.20
CA VAL A 178 -12.13 -3.07 2.62
C VAL A 178 -12.29 -2.99 4.13
N PRO A 179 -11.48 -3.69 4.95
CA PRO A 179 -11.57 -3.60 6.40
C PRO A 179 -11.31 -2.18 6.92
N TRP A 180 -10.29 -1.51 6.37
CA TRP A 180 -9.92 -0.16 6.79
C TRP A 180 -11.03 0.87 6.49
N LEU A 181 -11.65 0.79 5.33
CA LEU A 181 -12.77 1.67 4.97
C LEU A 181 -14.00 1.42 5.84
N LEU A 182 -14.25 0.15 6.21
CA LEU A 182 -15.34 -0.22 7.11
C LEU A 182 -15.06 0.11 8.59
N ASN A 183 -13.84 0.54 8.95
CA ASN A 183 -13.41 0.69 10.34
C ASN A 183 -13.47 -0.62 11.14
N GLU A 184 -13.33 -1.75 10.49
CA GLU A 184 -13.36 -3.06 11.13
C GLU A 184 -12.06 -3.83 10.85
N PRO A 185 -11.45 -4.47 11.88
CA PRO A 185 -10.31 -5.35 11.65
C PRO A 185 -10.68 -6.53 10.74
N LEU A 186 -9.78 -6.93 9.84
CA LEU A 186 -10.02 -8.05 8.93
C LEU A 186 -10.36 -9.37 9.66
N ASN A 187 -9.77 -9.59 10.83
CA ASN A 187 -10.03 -10.78 11.65
C ASN A 187 -11.41 -10.78 12.33
N SER A 188 -12.10 -9.63 12.42
CA SER A 188 -13.47 -9.54 12.92
C SER A 188 -14.52 -9.81 11.83
N LEU A 189 -14.15 -9.67 10.56
CA LEU A 189 -15.04 -9.96 9.45
C LEU A 189 -15.17 -11.46 9.22
N GLN A 190 -16.39 -11.95 9.12
CA GLN A 190 -16.66 -13.34 8.75
C GLN A 190 -16.46 -13.52 7.25
N THR A 191 -15.54 -14.38 6.83
CA THR A 191 -15.39 -14.76 5.42
C THR A 191 -16.56 -15.68 5.05
N LEU A 192 -17.43 -15.22 4.15
CA LEU A 192 -18.59 -15.98 3.65
C LEU A 192 -18.20 -16.88 2.47
N ALA A 193 -17.35 -16.36 1.58
CA ALA A 193 -16.84 -17.07 0.41
C ALA A 193 -15.40 -16.65 0.13
N CYS A 194 -14.61 -17.60 -0.38
CA CYS A 194 -13.27 -17.36 -0.88
C CYS A 194 -13.02 -18.30 -2.07
N GLU A 195 -13.24 -17.79 -3.27
CA GLU A 195 -13.07 -18.54 -4.51
C GLU A 195 -11.78 -18.07 -5.18
N LEU A 196 -10.85 -18.99 -5.39
CA LEU A 196 -9.54 -18.73 -5.94
C LEU A 196 -9.32 -19.63 -7.16
N ASP A 197 -8.84 -19.06 -8.25
CA ASP A 197 -8.31 -19.79 -9.38
C ASP A 197 -7.00 -19.17 -9.89
N ASP A 198 -6.42 -19.75 -10.93
CA ASP A 198 -5.15 -19.30 -11.52
C ASP A 198 -5.16 -17.85 -12.01
N THR A 199 -6.32 -17.26 -12.24
CA THR A 199 -6.48 -15.96 -12.89
C THR A 199 -7.33 -14.97 -12.11
N SER A 200 -8.08 -15.44 -11.11
CA SER A 200 -8.99 -14.61 -10.35
C SER A 200 -9.06 -14.97 -8.86
N ALA A 201 -9.53 -14.02 -8.06
CA ALA A 201 -9.92 -14.23 -6.69
C ALA A 201 -11.21 -13.45 -6.40
N GLN A 202 -12.19 -14.12 -5.78
CA GLN A 202 -13.41 -13.51 -5.28
C GLN A 202 -13.56 -13.84 -3.79
N ILE A 203 -13.66 -12.81 -2.96
CA ILE A 203 -13.72 -12.93 -1.52
C ILE A 203 -14.90 -12.11 -1.02
N GLU A 204 -15.75 -12.72 -0.21
CA GLU A 204 -16.90 -12.07 0.39
C GLU A 204 -16.81 -12.10 1.91
N PHE A 205 -17.11 -11.00 2.53
CA PHE A 205 -17.10 -10.82 3.98
C PHE A 205 -18.46 -10.32 4.48
N GLU A 206 -18.74 -10.57 5.74
CA GLU A 206 -19.84 -9.96 6.48
C GLU A 206 -19.35 -9.47 7.85
N SER A 207 -19.71 -8.23 8.18
CA SER A 207 -19.54 -7.71 9.52
C SER A 207 -20.54 -8.38 10.46
N PRO A 208 -20.10 -9.09 11.53
CA PRO A 208 -21.01 -9.74 12.44
C PRO A 208 -21.84 -8.76 13.29
N ASN A 209 -21.42 -7.50 13.38
CA ASN A 209 -22.08 -6.50 14.21
C ASN A 209 -23.17 -5.72 13.46
N GLU A 210 -22.93 -5.40 12.20
CA GLU A 210 -23.80 -4.51 11.42
C GLU A 210 -24.42 -5.19 10.19
N GLY A 211 -24.01 -6.43 9.89
CA GLY A 211 -24.45 -7.14 8.68
C GLY A 211 -23.94 -6.50 7.37
N THR A 212 -22.98 -5.58 7.47
CA THR A 212 -22.36 -4.94 6.31
C THR A 212 -21.60 -5.97 5.49
N ARG A 213 -21.79 -5.97 4.18
CA ARG A 213 -21.07 -6.86 3.28
C ARG A 213 -19.86 -6.18 2.68
N GLY A 214 -18.72 -6.85 2.77
CA GLY A 214 -17.48 -6.49 2.06
C GLY A 214 -17.20 -7.45 0.93
N CYS A 215 -16.66 -6.95 -0.20
CA CYS A 215 -16.22 -7.84 -1.27
C CYS A 215 -14.88 -7.38 -1.88
N VAL A 216 -14.08 -8.36 -2.29
CA VAL A 216 -12.85 -8.16 -3.05
C VAL A 216 -12.92 -9.06 -4.28
N GLN A 217 -12.95 -8.46 -5.48
CA GLN A 217 -12.99 -9.17 -6.75
C GLN A 217 -11.81 -8.74 -7.61
N VAL A 218 -10.97 -9.69 -7.98
CA VAL A 218 -9.80 -9.39 -8.78
C VAL A 218 -9.59 -10.43 -9.87
N ALA A 219 -9.07 -9.98 -11.02
CA ALA A 219 -8.78 -10.90 -12.11
C ALA A 219 -7.70 -10.37 -13.06
N TRP A 220 -6.87 -11.30 -13.56
CA TRP A 220 -6.02 -11.09 -14.72
C TRP A 220 -6.72 -11.45 -16.03
N GLN A 221 -6.13 -11.05 -17.15
CA GLN A 221 -6.52 -11.45 -18.51
C GLN A 221 -7.99 -11.11 -18.88
N ARG A 222 -8.50 -10.00 -18.30
CA ARG A 222 -9.82 -9.48 -18.69
C ARG A 222 -9.75 -8.63 -19.96
N GLY A 223 -10.90 -8.34 -20.54
CA GLY A 223 -11.00 -7.56 -21.77
C GLY A 223 -10.73 -6.06 -21.59
N SER A 224 -10.79 -5.57 -20.35
CA SER A 224 -10.59 -4.16 -19.99
C SER A 224 -9.94 -4.01 -18.61
N GLU A 225 -9.32 -2.86 -18.39
CA GLU A 225 -8.88 -2.45 -17.06
C GLU A 225 -10.07 -1.91 -16.28
N VAL A 226 -10.33 -2.49 -15.11
CA VAL A 226 -11.30 -1.99 -14.12
C VAL A 226 -10.61 -1.89 -12.79
N ARG A 227 -10.74 -0.75 -12.13
CA ARG A 227 -10.26 -0.58 -10.77
C ARG A 227 -11.16 0.39 -10.05
N THR A 228 -12.00 -0.12 -9.16
CA THR A 228 -13.03 0.67 -8.48
C THR A 228 -13.16 0.30 -7.02
N VAL A 229 -13.67 1.25 -6.23
CA VAL A 229 -14.30 0.99 -4.94
C VAL A 229 -15.72 1.53 -4.98
N THR A 230 -16.69 0.67 -4.64
CA THR A 230 -18.09 1.06 -4.48
C THR A 230 -18.48 0.97 -3.01
N VAL A 231 -19.27 1.95 -2.56
CA VAL A 231 -19.88 1.97 -1.23
C VAL A 231 -21.37 2.18 -1.40
N GLU A 232 -22.17 1.35 -0.77
CA GLU A 232 -23.61 1.52 -0.67
C GLU A 232 -24.01 1.65 0.79
N GLY A 233 -24.76 2.67 1.11
CA GLY A 233 -25.26 2.93 2.45
C GLY A 233 -26.71 3.36 2.47
N SER A 234 -27.29 3.47 3.65
CA SER A 234 -28.71 3.80 3.84
C SER A 234 -29.11 5.23 3.41
N LEU A 235 -28.16 6.13 3.20
CA LEU A 235 -28.39 7.53 2.78
C LEU A 235 -27.85 7.86 1.40
N GLY A 236 -27.13 6.95 0.75
CA GLY A 236 -26.55 7.14 -0.57
C GLY A 236 -25.40 6.20 -0.85
N SER A 237 -24.79 6.34 -2.03
CA SER A 237 -23.68 5.50 -2.48
C SER A 237 -22.57 6.33 -3.08
N ALA A 238 -21.39 5.69 -3.24
CA ALA A 238 -20.25 6.27 -3.90
C ALA A 238 -19.58 5.26 -4.84
N LEU A 239 -19.03 5.78 -5.93
CA LEU A 239 -18.13 5.05 -6.83
C LEU A 239 -16.83 5.84 -6.96
N LEU A 240 -15.73 5.24 -6.49
CA LEU A 240 -14.38 5.69 -6.78
C LEU A 240 -13.85 4.87 -7.96
N ASP A 241 -13.57 5.55 -9.08
CA ASP A 241 -12.94 4.96 -10.26
C ASP A 241 -11.49 5.43 -10.36
N PHE A 242 -10.54 4.48 -10.16
CA PHE A 242 -9.12 4.77 -10.24
C PHE A 242 -8.62 5.00 -11.67
N GLY A 243 -9.31 4.43 -12.68
CA GLY A 243 -8.94 4.60 -14.07
C GLY A 243 -9.29 5.99 -14.59
N ALA A 244 -10.49 6.45 -14.24
CA ALA A 244 -10.95 7.81 -14.54
C ALA A 244 -10.44 8.85 -13.54
N ASN A 245 -9.87 8.41 -12.43
CA ASN A 245 -9.44 9.24 -11.29
C ASN A 245 -10.57 10.13 -10.73
N THR A 246 -11.75 9.54 -10.56
CA THR A 246 -12.97 10.26 -10.15
C THR A 246 -13.66 9.60 -8.97
N LEU A 247 -14.30 10.42 -8.13
CA LEU A 247 -15.24 10.00 -7.10
C LEU A 247 -16.62 10.57 -7.42
N SER A 248 -17.61 9.70 -7.62
CA SER A 248 -19.00 10.05 -7.86
C SER A 248 -19.86 9.71 -6.64
N LEU A 249 -20.81 10.58 -6.30
CA LEU A 249 -21.77 10.36 -5.22
C LEU A 249 -23.18 10.30 -5.81
N LEU A 250 -23.97 9.34 -5.36
CA LEU A 250 -25.39 9.18 -5.68
C LEU A 250 -26.18 9.27 -4.38
N HIS A 251 -27.16 10.19 -4.32
CA HIS A 251 -28.06 10.34 -3.19
C HIS A 251 -29.33 9.51 -3.36
N HIS A 252 -29.99 9.17 -2.26
CA HIS A 252 -31.24 8.37 -2.28
C HIS A 252 -32.38 9.04 -3.00
N ASP A 253 -32.39 10.36 -3.14
CA ASP A 253 -33.38 11.13 -3.91
C ASP A 253 -33.16 11.03 -5.43
N GLY A 254 -32.18 10.22 -5.86
CA GLY A 254 -31.80 10.05 -7.26
C GLY A 254 -30.94 11.18 -7.83
N SER A 255 -30.63 12.22 -7.04
CA SER A 255 -29.69 13.25 -7.47
C SER A 255 -28.27 12.68 -7.48
N GLN A 256 -27.53 12.98 -8.55
CA GLN A 256 -26.10 12.70 -8.62
C GLN A 256 -25.35 14.03 -8.42
N THR A 257 -24.36 14.02 -7.53
CA THR A 257 -23.34 15.04 -7.65
C THR A 257 -22.54 14.78 -8.91
N PRO A 258 -22.16 15.81 -9.69
CA PRO A 258 -21.20 15.62 -10.77
C PRO A 258 -19.99 14.87 -10.24
N PRO A 259 -19.30 14.05 -11.08
CA PRO A 259 -18.07 13.42 -10.67
C PRO A 259 -17.15 14.47 -10.07
N VAL A 260 -16.94 14.37 -8.77
CA VAL A 260 -16.23 15.39 -8.02
C VAL A 260 -14.82 14.89 -7.83
N GLU A 261 -13.87 15.65 -8.34
CA GLU A 261 -12.46 15.57 -8.01
C GLU A 261 -11.67 14.59 -8.89
N THR A 262 -11.09 15.12 -9.93
CA THR A 262 -9.84 14.58 -10.48
C THR A 262 -8.72 14.85 -9.49
N TYR A 263 -7.90 13.84 -9.22
CA TYR A 263 -6.77 13.93 -8.29
C TYR A 263 -5.49 14.02 -9.10
N ASP A 264 -4.78 15.12 -8.99
CA ASP A 264 -3.58 15.40 -9.80
C ASP A 264 -2.32 14.69 -9.29
N ARG A 265 -2.34 14.17 -8.05
CA ARG A 265 -1.17 13.54 -7.44
C ARG A 265 -1.24 12.03 -7.46
N GLU A 266 -0.10 11.43 -7.82
CA GLU A 266 0.07 9.99 -7.82
C GLU A 266 0.10 9.43 -6.38
N PRO A 267 -0.55 8.28 -6.13
CA PRO A 267 -0.55 7.65 -4.79
C PRO A 267 0.85 7.38 -4.24
N LEU A 268 1.80 7.04 -5.10
CA LEU A 268 3.19 6.78 -4.70
C LEU A 268 3.89 8.06 -4.22
N GLU A 269 3.57 9.21 -4.81
CA GLU A 269 4.08 10.49 -4.35
C GLU A 269 3.53 10.84 -2.96
N GLU A 270 2.23 10.64 -2.74
CA GLU A 270 1.60 10.88 -1.43
C GLU A 270 2.13 9.90 -0.36
N GLU A 271 2.41 8.65 -0.71
CA GLU A 271 3.06 7.68 0.18
C GLU A 271 4.45 8.16 0.61
N TRP A 272 5.27 8.62 -0.34
CA TRP A 272 6.58 9.19 -0.03
C TRP A 272 6.49 10.44 0.83
N ARG A 273 5.56 11.35 0.55
CA ARG A 273 5.34 12.55 1.38
C ARG A 273 4.96 12.18 2.81
N PHE A 274 4.07 11.20 2.95
CA PHE A 274 3.71 10.67 4.26
C PHE A 274 4.94 10.07 4.96
N PHE A 275 5.67 9.18 4.30
CA PHE A 275 6.86 8.55 4.87
C PHE A 275 7.90 9.58 5.33
N LEU A 276 8.24 10.55 4.49
CA LEU A 276 9.17 11.62 4.84
C LEU A 276 8.68 12.44 6.03
N SER A 277 7.38 12.65 6.17
CA SER A 277 6.81 13.39 7.29
C SER A 277 6.94 12.65 8.62
N VAL A 278 6.69 11.33 8.64
CA VAL A 278 6.78 10.51 9.86
C VAL A 278 8.23 10.16 10.21
N ALA A 279 9.10 9.99 9.22
CA ALA A 279 10.55 9.82 9.42
C ALA A 279 11.20 11.00 10.15
N CYS A 280 10.57 12.18 10.13
CA CYS A 280 11.02 13.37 10.82
C CYS A 280 10.42 13.53 12.23
N ALA A 281 9.37 12.76 12.57
CA ALA A 281 8.57 13.03 13.77
C ALA A 281 9.23 12.62 15.07
N GLY A 282 10.25 11.76 15.03
CA GLY A 282 10.97 11.27 16.23
C GLY A 282 10.10 10.43 17.16
N GLN A 283 9.01 9.89 16.66
CA GLN A 283 8.11 8.97 17.37
C GLN A 283 7.91 7.72 16.54
N GLY A 284 7.79 6.56 17.20
CA GLY A 284 7.49 5.31 16.52
C GLY A 284 6.16 5.38 15.75
N VAL A 285 6.18 4.93 14.50
CA VAL A 285 5.01 4.87 13.61
C VAL A 285 5.07 3.58 12.81
N VAL A 286 4.00 2.81 12.84
CA VAL A 286 3.80 1.66 11.92
C VAL A 286 2.55 1.95 11.09
N PHE A 287 2.71 2.02 9.77
CA PHE A 287 1.61 2.30 8.86
C PHE A 287 1.63 1.35 7.64
N PRO A 288 0.51 0.72 7.27
CA PRO A 288 -0.70 0.58 8.09
C PRO A 288 -0.37 0.10 9.52
N ASP A 289 -1.30 0.26 10.46
CA ASP A 289 -1.03 -0.17 11.84
C ASP A 289 -0.66 -1.67 11.90
N ALA A 290 0.16 -2.04 12.87
CA ALA A 290 0.73 -3.38 12.96
C ALA A 290 -0.35 -4.48 13.07
N ASN A 291 -1.49 -4.22 13.74
CA ASN A 291 -2.57 -5.19 13.87
C ASN A 291 -3.22 -5.46 12.52
N SER A 292 -3.50 -4.42 11.73
CA SER A 292 -4.03 -4.57 10.37
C SER A 292 -3.12 -5.43 9.49
N LEU A 293 -1.80 -5.21 9.54
CA LEU A 293 -0.81 -5.99 8.78
C LEU A 293 -0.74 -7.44 9.27
N ILE A 294 -0.77 -7.66 10.58
CA ILE A 294 -0.76 -9.00 11.20
C ILE A 294 -2.04 -9.76 10.85
N ASP A 295 -3.19 -9.11 10.91
CA ASP A 295 -4.48 -9.72 10.58
C ASP A 295 -4.54 -10.15 9.12
N GLN A 296 -4.03 -9.30 8.21
CA GLN A 296 -3.93 -9.64 6.80
C GLN A 296 -2.98 -10.83 6.58
N GLY A 297 -1.80 -10.84 7.20
CA GLY A 297 -0.87 -11.97 7.11
C GLY A 297 -1.52 -13.28 7.59
N ARG A 298 -2.19 -13.27 8.74
CA ARG A 298 -2.91 -14.43 9.27
C ARG A 298 -4.08 -14.88 8.39
N TRP A 299 -4.77 -13.93 7.79
CA TRP A 299 -5.86 -14.23 6.85
C TRP A 299 -5.31 -14.92 5.61
N MET A 300 -4.23 -14.40 5.04
CA MET A 300 -3.54 -14.96 3.88
C MET A 300 -3.06 -16.39 4.13
N ASP A 301 -2.40 -16.67 5.27
CA ASP A 301 -1.94 -18.01 5.64
C ASP A 301 -3.08 -19.05 5.66
N ARG A 302 -4.26 -18.66 6.13
CA ARG A 302 -5.42 -19.56 6.19
C ARG A 302 -6.03 -19.88 4.83
N HIS A 303 -5.87 -19.00 3.84
CA HIS A 303 -6.58 -19.10 2.55
C HIS A 303 -5.68 -19.36 1.34
N GLN A 304 -4.35 -19.32 1.49
CA GLN A 304 -3.42 -19.67 0.40
C GLN A 304 -3.34 -21.17 0.10
N THR A 305 -3.78 -22.01 1.01
CA THR A 305 -3.71 -23.48 0.90
C THR A 305 -4.98 -24.10 0.34
N LEU A 306 -5.90 -23.31 -0.16
CA LEU A 306 -7.08 -23.76 -0.92
C LEU A 306 -6.79 -23.76 -2.41
#